data_5cb63bae0472788bd95edb1633ba398c
#
_entry.id   5cb63bae0472788bd95edb1633ba398c
#
_cell.length_a   1.000
_cell.length_b   1.000
_cell.length_c   1.000
_cell.angle_alpha   90.00
_cell.angle_beta   90.00
_cell.angle_gamma   90.00
#
_symmetry.space_group_name_H-M   'P 1'
#
loop_
_entity.id
_entity.type
_entity.pdbx_description
1 polymer ?
#
loop_
_entity_poly.entity_id
_entity_poly.type
_entity_poly.pdbx_seq_one_letter_code
_entity_poly.pdbx_strand_id
1 'polypeptide(L)'
;MEQIDTSSVSRRFLVNILLSMSEMERDTIVQRLSNGKEKQFNDKERVCGRIPYGYKKENGLTTVDAEESKIVDYIFKKYLSLTKRGLTPIKRMKRLRTLLVRNGYSYRGKEFTTHNINYILRNSFYFGEMKYGDKVCKHNYETIISKRLFNLVNR
;
A
#
# COMPACT_ATOMS: atom_id res chain seq x y z
N MET A 1 8.31 29.10 32.06
CA MET A 1 9.03 28.89 30.77
C MET A 1 10.28 29.74 30.82
N GLU A 2 11.43 29.13 31.07
CA GLU A 2 12.70 29.85 31.02
C GLU A 2 13.05 30.19 29.56
N GLN A 3 13.18 31.49 29.27
CA GLN A 3 13.68 31.94 27.96
C GLN A 3 15.16 31.59 27.88
N ILE A 4 15.52 30.70 26.98
CA ILE A 4 16.92 30.38 26.69
C ILE A 4 17.52 31.55 25.92
N ASP A 5 18.24 32.41 26.62
CA ASP A 5 19.01 33.51 26.02
C ASP A 5 20.20 32.95 25.25
N THR A 6 20.17 33.07 23.92
CA THR A 6 21.19 32.56 23.00
C THR A 6 22.34 33.54 22.75
N SER A 7 22.47 34.63 23.54
CA SER A 7 23.45 35.67 23.35
C SER A 7 24.90 35.26 23.68
N SER A 8 25.10 34.25 24.56
CA SER A 8 26.44 33.76 24.90
C SER A 8 26.86 32.57 24.02
N VAL A 9 28.17 32.52 23.64
CA VAL A 9 28.73 31.43 22.82
C VAL A 9 28.49 30.05 23.44
N SER A 10 28.64 29.93 24.76
CA SER A 10 28.40 28.68 25.49
C SER A 10 26.97 28.20 25.40
N ARG A 11 25.99 29.10 25.45
CA ARG A 11 24.56 28.75 25.33
C ARG A 11 24.22 28.34 23.91
N ARG A 12 24.77 29.01 22.88
CA ARG A 12 24.60 28.57 21.49
C ARG A 12 25.17 27.17 21.28
N PHE A 13 26.31 26.86 21.87
CA PHE A 13 26.89 25.54 21.82
C PHE A 13 25.99 24.47 22.44
N LEU A 14 25.43 24.72 23.63
CA LEU A 14 24.49 23.83 24.28
C LEU A 14 23.20 23.60 23.45
N VAL A 15 22.64 24.66 22.86
CA VAL A 15 21.49 24.54 21.96
C VAL A 15 21.81 23.67 20.75
N ASN A 16 22.97 23.84 20.13
CA ASN A 16 23.40 23.02 19.00
C ASN A 16 23.59 21.56 19.37
N ILE A 17 24.13 21.27 20.57
CA ILE A 17 24.23 19.89 21.06
C ILE A 17 22.82 19.27 21.25
N LEU A 18 21.90 20.00 21.89
CA LEU A 18 20.53 19.51 22.09
C LEU A 18 19.79 19.26 20.77
N LEU A 19 19.99 20.13 19.78
CA LEU A 19 19.44 19.94 18.43
C LEU A 19 20.02 18.68 17.78
N SER A 20 21.36 18.53 17.82
CA SER A 20 22.03 17.36 17.24
C SER A 20 21.60 16.05 17.92
N MET A 21 21.40 16.06 19.25
CA MET A 21 20.85 14.90 19.98
C MET A 21 19.44 14.56 19.52
N SER A 22 18.58 15.55 19.33
CA SER A 22 17.20 15.34 18.83
C SER A 22 17.18 14.79 17.41
N GLU A 23 18.10 15.24 16.55
CA GLU A 23 18.26 14.67 15.19
C GLU A 23 18.74 13.22 15.24
N MET A 24 19.72 12.91 16.08
CA MET A 24 20.19 11.53 16.29
C MET A 24 19.08 10.60 16.80
N GLU A 25 18.26 11.04 17.75
CA GLU A 25 17.11 10.25 18.24
C GLU A 25 16.12 9.97 17.12
N ARG A 26 15.77 11.00 16.32
CA ARG A 26 14.88 10.84 15.16
C ARG A 26 15.44 9.84 14.16
N ASP A 27 16.71 9.94 13.81
CA ASP A 27 17.35 9.05 12.86
C ASP A 27 17.40 7.62 13.37
N THR A 28 17.65 7.44 14.67
CA THR A 28 17.62 6.14 15.33
C THR A 28 16.23 5.50 15.26
N ILE A 29 15.17 6.28 15.51
CA ILE A 29 13.78 5.80 15.40
C ILE A 29 13.47 5.40 13.95
N VAL A 30 13.82 6.24 12.99
CA VAL A 30 13.60 5.95 11.55
C VAL A 30 14.32 4.66 11.15
N GLN A 31 15.57 4.49 11.58
CA GLN A 31 16.37 3.31 11.28
C GLN A 31 15.77 2.03 11.90
N ARG A 32 15.35 2.08 13.17
CA ARG A 32 14.66 0.95 13.83
C ARG A 32 13.38 0.55 13.11
N LEU A 33 12.57 1.53 12.69
CA LEU A 33 11.34 1.30 11.92
C LEU A 33 11.64 0.68 10.55
N SER A 34 12.67 1.16 9.86
CA SER A 34 13.12 0.62 8.57
C SER A 34 13.58 -0.83 8.69
N ASN A 35 14.45 -1.12 9.66
CA ASN A 35 14.96 -2.46 9.93
C ASN A 35 13.82 -3.42 10.32
N GLY A 36 12.85 -2.96 11.12
CA GLY A 36 11.66 -3.73 11.47
C GLY A 36 10.81 -4.11 10.26
N LYS A 37 10.60 -3.17 9.33
CA LYS A 37 9.87 -3.43 8.08
C LYS A 37 10.65 -4.37 7.15
N GLU A 38 11.96 -4.20 7.06
CA GLU A 38 12.82 -5.09 6.25
C GLU A 38 12.79 -6.52 6.78
N LYS A 39 12.85 -6.70 8.11
CA LYS A 39 12.68 -8.00 8.73
C LYS A 39 11.34 -8.64 8.40
N GLN A 40 10.24 -7.88 8.52
CA GLN A 40 8.91 -8.37 8.12
C GLN A 40 8.84 -8.77 6.64
N PHE A 41 9.50 -8.02 5.78
CA PHE A 41 9.57 -8.33 4.35
C PHE A 41 10.34 -9.63 4.09
N ASN A 42 11.46 -9.84 4.78
CA ASN A 42 12.30 -11.03 4.63
C ASN A 42 11.62 -12.29 5.20
N ASP A 43 10.84 -12.15 6.26
CA ASP A 43 10.08 -13.26 6.88
C ASP A 43 8.96 -13.80 5.96
N LYS A 44 8.57 -13.05 4.90
CA LYS A 44 7.52 -13.41 3.90
C LYS A 44 6.15 -13.77 4.47
N GLU A 45 6.04 -13.83 5.79
CA GLU A 45 4.84 -14.23 6.53
C GLU A 45 3.99 -13.03 6.96
N ARG A 46 4.53 -11.81 6.84
CA ARG A 46 3.83 -10.59 7.24
C ARG A 46 3.86 -9.56 6.14
N VAL A 47 2.69 -8.98 5.86
CA VAL A 47 2.56 -7.88 4.90
C VAL A 47 3.28 -6.65 5.43
N CYS A 48 4.24 -6.13 4.65
CA CYS A 48 4.87 -4.86 4.94
C CYS A 48 3.90 -3.71 4.66
N GLY A 49 3.41 -3.08 5.73
CA GLY A 49 2.53 -1.93 5.62
C GLY A 49 1.04 -2.29 5.72
N ARG A 50 0.20 -1.55 4.96
CA ARG A 50 -1.24 -1.71 5.01
C ARG A 50 -1.67 -2.94 4.22
N ILE A 51 -2.53 -3.77 4.83
CA ILE A 51 -3.10 -4.94 4.15
C ILE A 51 -3.91 -4.48 2.93
N PRO A 52 -3.65 -5.06 1.73
CA PRO A 52 -4.40 -4.74 0.52
C PRO A 52 -5.90 -5.06 0.67
N TYR A 53 -6.75 -4.34 -0.06
CA TYR A 53 -8.17 -4.65 -0.20
C TYR A 53 -8.34 -6.06 -0.78
N GLY A 54 -9.28 -6.83 -0.29
CA GLY A 54 -9.43 -8.26 -0.64
C GLY A 54 -8.70 -9.21 0.31
N TYR A 55 -7.97 -8.66 1.29
CA TYR A 55 -7.33 -9.42 2.35
C TYR A 55 -7.66 -8.85 3.72
N LYS A 56 -7.75 -9.71 4.70
CA LYS A 56 -7.96 -9.37 6.12
C LYS A 56 -6.86 -9.97 6.98
N LYS A 57 -6.74 -9.47 8.21
CA LYS A 57 -5.86 -10.06 9.22
C LYS A 57 -6.70 -10.86 10.19
N GLU A 58 -6.37 -12.13 10.34
CA GLU A 58 -7.06 -13.06 11.22
C GLU A 58 -6.00 -13.85 12.01
N ASN A 59 -6.06 -13.79 13.33
CA ASN A 59 -5.09 -14.44 14.23
C ASN A 59 -3.61 -14.11 13.92
N GLY A 60 -3.32 -12.88 13.51
CA GLY A 60 -1.96 -12.45 13.15
C GLY A 60 -1.53 -12.79 11.71
N LEU A 61 -2.28 -13.64 11.02
CA LEU A 61 -2.04 -14.05 9.63
C LEU A 61 -2.87 -13.21 8.66
N THR A 62 -2.36 -13.08 7.43
CA THR A 62 -3.07 -12.43 6.34
C THR A 62 -3.80 -13.48 5.52
N THR A 63 -5.13 -13.41 5.46
CA THR A 63 -6.00 -14.33 4.74
C THR A 63 -6.82 -13.58 3.70
N VAL A 64 -7.33 -14.30 2.70
CA VAL A 64 -8.23 -13.73 1.69
C VAL A 64 -9.59 -13.43 2.33
N ASP A 65 -10.11 -12.24 2.10
CA ASP A 65 -11.49 -11.90 2.44
C ASP A 65 -12.43 -12.35 1.32
N ALA A 66 -13.41 -13.21 1.65
CA ALA A 66 -14.27 -13.85 0.66
C ALA A 66 -15.14 -12.87 -0.13
N GLU A 67 -15.57 -11.77 0.48
CA GLU A 67 -16.40 -10.75 -0.19
C GLU A 67 -15.53 -9.77 -1.01
N GLU A 68 -14.52 -9.20 -0.37
CA GLU A 68 -13.64 -8.23 -1.03
C GLU A 68 -12.85 -8.86 -2.18
N SER A 69 -12.45 -10.13 -2.09
CA SER A 69 -11.70 -10.83 -3.14
C SER A 69 -12.50 -10.99 -4.43
N LYS A 70 -13.80 -11.26 -4.34
CA LYS A 70 -14.71 -11.30 -5.49
C LYS A 70 -14.76 -9.95 -6.20
N ILE A 71 -14.74 -8.87 -5.42
CA ILE A 71 -14.75 -7.51 -5.97
C ILE A 71 -13.42 -7.21 -6.68
N VAL A 72 -12.28 -7.64 -6.11
CA VAL A 72 -10.97 -7.51 -6.75
C VAL A 72 -10.95 -8.24 -8.10
N ASP A 73 -11.36 -9.51 -8.14
CA ASP A 73 -11.44 -10.30 -9.37
C ASP A 73 -12.35 -9.63 -10.42
N TYR A 74 -13.53 -9.14 -9.98
CA TYR A 74 -14.44 -8.38 -10.83
C TYR A 74 -13.77 -7.13 -11.41
N ILE A 75 -13.03 -6.35 -10.61
CA ILE A 75 -12.32 -5.15 -11.05
C ILE A 75 -11.35 -5.49 -12.19
N PHE A 76 -10.51 -6.52 -12.02
CA PHE A 76 -9.54 -6.93 -13.04
C PHE A 76 -10.20 -7.42 -14.32
N LYS A 77 -11.16 -8.33 -14.24
CA LYS A 77 -11.89 -8.87 -15.39
C LYS A 77 -12.65 -7.78 -16.14
N LYS A 78 -13.32 -6.89 -15.41
CA LYS A 78 -14.11 -5.81 -16.01
C LYS A 78 -13.21 -4.76 -16.68
N TYR A 79 -12.11 -4.38 -16.04
CA TYR A 79 -11.15 -3.46 -16.63
C TYR A 79 -10.58 -4.01 -17.96
N LEU A 80 -10.19 -5.30 -17.99
CA LEU A 80 -9.72 -5.95 -19.21
C LEU A 80 -10.80 -5.97 -20.31
N SER A 81 -12.06 -6.26 -19.95
CA SER A 81 -13.20 -6.20 -20.88
C SER A 81 -13.38 -4.82 -21.51
N LEU A 82 -13.23 -3.74 -20.69
CA LEU A 82 -13.31 -2.36 -21.17
C LEU A 82 -12.11 -1.97 -22.06
N THR A 83 -10.93 -2.58 -21.81
CA THR A 83 -9.74 -2.42 -22.67
C THR A 83 -9.98 -3.01 -24.06
N LYS A 84 -10.53 -4.21 -24.13
CA LYS A 84 -10.88 -4.87 -25.40
C LYS A 84 -11.92 -4.11 -26.23
N ARG A 85 -12.73 -3.26 -25.59
CA ARG A 85 -13.70 -2.38 -26.26
C ARG A 85 -13.10 -1.09 -26.80
N GLY A 86 -11.77 -0.91 -26.74
CA GLY A 86 -11.09 0.27 -27.25
C GLY A 86 -11.28 1.57 -26.44
N LEU A 87 -11.81 1.51 -25.21
CA LEU A 87 -11.94 2.71 -24.39
C LEU A 87 -10.58 3.24 -23.94
N THR A 88 -10.45 4.56 -23.88
CA THR A 88 -9.26 5.21 -23.30
C THR A 88 -9.12 4.90 -21.82
N PRO A 89 -7.89 4.92 -21.23
CA PRO A 89 -7.67 4.63 -19.81
C PRO A 89 -8.58 5.44 -18.86
N ILE A 90 -8.75 6.72 -19.14
CA ILE A 90 -9.60 7.62 -18.35
C ILE A 90 -11.07 7.18 -18.41
N LYS A 91 -11.59 6.87 -19.59
CA LYS A 91 -12.97 6.39 -19.78
C LYS A 91 -13.18 5.03 -19.12
N ARG A 92 -12.19 4.13 -19.19
CA ARG A 92 -12.23 2.82 -18.48
C ARG A 92 -12.39 3.00 -16.98
N MET A 93 -11.56 3.85 -16.36
CA MET A 93 -11.59 4.10 -14.92
C MET A 93 -12.91 4.71 -14.47
N LYS A 94 -13.40 5.75 -15.16
CA LYS A 94 -14.70 6.36 -14.86
C LYS A 94 -15.85 5.35 -14.98
N ARG A 95 -15.87 4.58 -16.06
CA ARG A 95 -16.91 3.55 -16.29
C ARG A 95 -16.88 2.45 -15.25
N LEU A 96 -15.69 1.98 -14.89
CA LEU A 96 -15.52 0.95 -13.86
C LEU A 96 -16.01 1.45 -12.51
N ARG A 97 -15.63 2.67 -12.10
CA ARG A 97 -16.14 3.30 -10.87
C ARG A 97 -17.66 3.34 -10.84
N THR A 98 -18.29 3.83 -11.90
CA THR A 98 -19.77 3.89 -12.01
C THR A 98 -20.40 2.51 -11.84
N LEU A 99 -19.79 1.45 -12.42
CA LEU A 99 -20.30 0.09 -12.30
C LEU A 99 -20.15 -0.46 -10.87
N LEU A 100 -19.05 -0.16 -10.19
CA LEU A 100 -18.84 -0.58 -8.80
C LEU A 100 -19.88 0.05 -7.86
N VAL A 101 -20.10 1.36 -8.00
CA VAL A 101 -21.10 2.09 -7.20
C VAL A 101 -22.51 1.55 -7.50
N ARG A 102 -22.86 1.36 -8.77
CA ARG A 102 -24.18 0.82 -9.17
C ARG A 102 -24.44 -0.59 -8.62
N ASN A 103 -23.41 -1.41 -8.51
CA ASN A 103 -23.52 -2.76 -7.94
C ASN A 103 -23.50 -2.77 -6.41
N GLY A 104 -23.47 -1.62 -5.74
CA GLY A 104 -23.43 -1.52 -4.29
C GLY A 104 -22.09 -1.90 -3.67
N TYR A 105 -21.02 -2.03 -4.46
CA TYR A 105 -19.69 -2.37 -3.93
C TYR A 105 -19.04 -1.19 -3.22
N SER A 106 -18.46 -1.44 -2.06
CA SER A 106 -17.78 -0.43 -1.25
C SER A 106 -16.31 -0.77 -1.01
N TYR A 107 -15.47 0.25 -0.89
CA TYR A 107 -14.10 0.13 -0.47
C TYR A 107 -14.00 0.41 1.03
N ARG A 108 -14.04 -0.65 1.84
CA ARG A 108 -14.00 -0.54 3.32
C ARG A 108 -15.04 0.45 3.86
N GLY A 109 -16.30 0.28 3.45
CA GLY A 109 -17.43 1.11 3.89
C GLY A 109 -17.56 2.47 3.21
N LYS A 110 -16.70 2.80 2.22
CA LYS A 110 -16.77 4.04 1.44
C LYS A 110 -16.94 3.73 -0.04
N GLU A 111 -17.39 4.70 -0.83
CA GLU A 111 -17.44 4.56 -2.28
C GLU A 111 -16.04 4.36 -2.88
N PHE A 112 -15.96 3.55 -3.93
CA PHE A 112 -14.75 3.42 -4.73
C PHE A 112 -14.38 4.74 -5.41
N THR A 113 -13.14 5.18 -5.22
CA THR A 113 -12.54 6.27 -5.98
C THR A 113 -11.70 5.71 -7.15
N THR A 114 -11.43 6.53 -8.15
CA THR A 114 -10.52 6.15 -9.24
C THR A 114 -9.10 5.85 -8.72
N HIS A 115 -8.69 6.51 -7.64
CA HIS A 115 -7.41 6.25 -6.97
C HIS A 115 -7.37 4.84 -6.37
N ASN A 116 -8.41 4.42 -5.63
CA ASN A 116 -8.48 3.08 -5.03
C ASN A 116 -8.46 1.99 -6.11
N ILE A 117 -9.21 2.20 -7.21
CA ILE A 117 -9.23 1.26 -8.33
C ILE A 117 -7.84 1.16 -8.98
N ASN A 118 -7.17 2.29 -9.23
CA ASN A 118 -5.83 2.30 -9.81
C ASN A 118 -4.81 1.62 -8.89
N TYR A 119 -4.92 1.86 -7.57
CA TYR A 119 -4.08 1.19 -6.57
C TYR A 119 -4.26 -0.34 -6.61
N ILE A 120 -5.51 -0.83 -6.69
CA ILE A 120 -5.81 -2.26 -6.83
C ILE A 120 -5.20 -2.82 -8.11
N LEU A 121 -5.44 -2.19 -9.27
CA LEU A 121 -4.97 -2.69 -10.56
C LEU A 121 -3.44 -2.75 -10.70
N ARG A 122 -2.70 -1.93 -9.94
CA ARG A 122 -1.22 -1.86 -9.98
C ARG A 122 -0.53 -2.66 -8.88
N ASN A 123 -1.28 -3.20 -7.93
CA ASN A 123 -0.70 -3.89 -6.80
C ASN A 123 -0.33 -5.34 -7.14
N SER A 124 0.97 -5.63 -7.19
CA SER A 124 1.51 -6.97 -7.48
C SER A 124 1.19 -8.02 -6.40
N PHE A 125 0.76 -7.60 -5.21
CA PHE A 125 0.39 -8.49 -4.14
C PHE A 125 -0.69 -9.49 -4.54
N TYR A 126 -1.62 -9.11 -5.40
CA TYR A 126 -2.73 -9.95 -5.82
C TYR A 126 -2.34 -11.21 -6.61
N PHE A 127 -1.15 -11.22 -7.23
CA PHE A 127 -0.63 -12.39 -7.94
C PHE A 127 0.60 -13.03 -7.29
N GLY A 128 0.90 -12.67 -6.04
CA GLY A 128 1.93 -13.35 -5.25
C GLY A 128 3.25 -12.61 -5.10
N GLU A 129 3.35 -11.32 -5.48
CA GLU A 129 4.57 -10.53 -5.32
C GLU A 129 4.38 -9.38 -4.33
N MET A 130 5.23 -9.31 -3.31
CA MET A 130 5.29 -8.21 -2.35
C MET A 130 6.48 -7.31 -2.67
N LYS A 131 6.28 -5.97 -2.58
CA LYS A 131 7.32 -4.97 -2.84
C LYS A 131 7.63 -4.16 -1.59
N TYR A 132 8.91 -3.91 -1.36
CA TYR A 132 9.40 -3.00 -0.33
C TYR A 132 10.59 -2.21 -0.88
N GLY A 133 10.40 -0.91 -1.14
CA GLY A 133 11.35 -0.12 -1.92
C GLY A 133 11.60 -0.77 -3.29
N ASP A 134 12.84 -0.99 -3.63
CA ASP A 134 13.25 -1.65 -4.88
C ASP A 134 13.28 -3.19 -4.79
N LYS A 135 13.09 -3.74 -3.59
CA LYS A 135 13.08 -5.17 -3.36
C LYS A 135 11.73 -5.78 -3.69
N VAL A 136 11.75 -6.93 -4.36
CA VAL A 136 10.57 -7.72 -4.71
C VAL A 136 10.77 -9.15 -4.21
N CYS A 137 9.79 -9.70 -3.51
CA CYS A 137 9.80 -11.09 -3.13
C CYS A 137 8.45 -11.75 -3.42
N LYS A 138 8.45 -13.09 -3.56
CA LYS A 138 7.20 -13.86 -3.56
C LYS A 138 6.71 -14.00 -2.13
N HIS A 139 5.41 -13.85 -1.93
CA HIS A 139 4.79 -14.13 -0.63
C HIS A 139 4.06 -15.49 -0.66
N ASN A 140 3.74 -16.00 0.53
CA ASN A 140 3.10 -17.31 0.70
C ASN A 140 1.57 -17.23 0.86
N TYR A 141 0.99 -16.03 0.72
CA TYR A 141 -0.47 -15.86 0.84
C TYR A 141 -1.19 -16.35 -0.42
N GLU A 142 -2.43 -16.77 -0.23
CA GLU A 142 -3.33 -17.12 -1.33
C GLU A 142 -3.47 -15.94 -2.30
N THR A 143 -3.37 -16.21 -3.59
CA THR A 143 -3.44 -15.18 -4.64
C THR A 143 -4.88 -15.04 -5.15
N ILE A 144 -5.35 -13.81 -5.33
CA ILE A 144 -6.71 -13.54 -5.83
C ILE A 144 -6.78 -13.61 -7.35
N ILE A 145 -5.70 -13.23 -8.04
CA ILE A 145 -5.64 -13.23 -9.51
C ILE A 145 -4.39 -13.93 -10.02
N SER A 146 -4.41 -14.34 -11.28
CA SER A 146 -3.24 -14.89 -11.95
C SER A 146 -2.29 -13.78 -12.44
N LYS A 147 -0.98 -14.08 -12.47
CA LYS A 147 0.03 -13.18 -13.06
C LYS A 147 -0.28 -12.83 -14.53
N ARG A 148 -0.86 -13.78 -15.29
CA ARG A 148 -1.30 -13.54 -16.66
C ARG A 148 -2.35 -12.43 -16.76
N LEU A 149 -3.39 -12.48 -15.89
CA LEU A 149 -4.45 -11.47 -15.87
C LEU A 149 -3.89 -10.10 -15.47
N PHE A 150 -3.03 -10.05 -14.45
CA PHE A 150 -2.36 -8.82 -14.04
C PHE A 150 -1.58 -8.17 -15.19
N ASN A 151 -0.76 -8.97 -15.91
CA ASN A 151 0.04 -8.47 -17.02
C ASN A 151 -0.82 -7.98 -18.20
N LEU A 152 -1.96 -8.63 -18.48
CA LEU A 152 -2.88 -8.19 -19.54
C LEU A 152 -3.55 -6.85 -19.22
N VAL A 153 -3.75 -6.56 -17.95
CA VAL A 153 -4.36 -5.31 -17.47
C VAL A 153 -3.36 -4.14 -17.44
N ASN A 154 -2.08 -4.43 -17.22
CA ASN A 154 -1.01 -3.44 -17.05
C ASN A 154 -0.08 -3.30 -18.28
N ARG A 155 -0.49 -3.84 -19.44
CA ARG A 155 0.15 -3.61 -20.74
C ARG A 155 -0.07 -2.23 -21.30
#